data_e444824cc235bfd570a9673861390982
#
_entry.id   e444824cc235bfd570a9673861390982
#
_cell.length_a   1.000
_cell.length_b   1.000
_cell.length_c   1.000
_cell.angle_alpha   90.00
_cell.angle_beta   90.00
_cell.angle_gamma   90.00
#
_symmetry.space_group_name_H-M   'P 1'
#
loop_
_entity.id
_entity.type
_entity.pdbx_description
1 polymer ?
#
loop_
_entity_poly.entity_id
_entity_poly.type
_entity_poly.pdbx_seq_one_letter_code
_entity_poly.pdbx_strand_id
1 'polypeptide(L)'
;MPKYLVVSTSGNPDSNSRRMGRVAFKHLQKRKVDCEWIDISGLNLPLCDADKCYSNPAAQKLNKAIESADGIMIAAPVYNYDVAAAAKNMVELTGSSWEEKIVGFLCAAGGDSSYMAVMAYANSLMLDFRTVIIPRFVYATGDAFKDDEITDKKVVSRIEQAADELIRFTQALRS
;
A
#
# COMPACT_ATOMS: atom_id res chain seq x y z
N MET A 1 5.39 -20.18 4.90
CA MET A 1 5.94 -18.89 5.37
C MET A 1 5.05 -17.78 4.83
N PRO A 2 4.75 -16.75 5.62
CA PRO A 2 3.93 -15.63 5.17
C PRO A 2 4.52 -14.95 3.94
N LYS A 3 3.64 -14.51 3.03
CA LYS A 3 3.98 -13.73 1.83
C LYS A 3 3.61 -12.27 2.02
N TYR A 4 4.43 -11.42 1.46
CA TYR A 4 4.26 -9.96 1.59
C TYR A 4 4.10 -9.32 0.20
N LEU A 5 3.33 -8.26 0.17
CA LEU A 5 3.14 -7.45 -1.03
C LEU A 5 3.36 -5.98 -0.69
N VAL A 6 4.16 -5.29 -1.49
CA VAL A 6 4.18 -3.83 -1.49
C VAL A 6 3.52 -3.34 -2.75
N VAL A 7 2.46 -2.56 -2.63
CA VAL A 7 1.74 -2.01 -3.78
C VAL A 7 1.81 -0.49 -3.81
N SER A 8 2.26 0.06 -4.93
CA SER A 8 2.23 1.51 -5.21
C SER A 8 0.95 1.84 -5.95
N THR A 9 0.16 2.78 -5.41
CA THR A 9 -1.14 3.16 -5.97
C THR A 9 -1.15 4.52 -6.67
N SER A 10 0.02 5.07 -7.00
CA SER A 10 0.12 6.31 -7.76
C SER A 10 0.12 6.06 -9.26
N GLY A 11 -0.67 6.82 -10.00
CA GLY A 11 -0.58 6.88 -11.46
C GLY A 11 0.62 7.67 -11.98
N ASN A 12 1.27 8.47 -11.11
CA ASN A 12 2.46 9.25 -11.48
C ASN A 12 3.73 8.38 -11.32
N PRO A 13 4.54 8.17 -12.37
CA PRO A 13 5.80 7.42 -12.29
C PRO A 13 6.82 8.03 -11.31
N ASP A 14 6.79 9.33 -11.10
CA ASP A 14 7.74 10.05 -10.23
C ASP A 14 7.16 10.37 -8.85
N SER A 15 6.18 9.58 -8.39
CA SER A 15 5.49 9.88 -7.14
C SER A 15 6.33 9.59 -5.89
N ASN A 16 6.20 10.47 -4.91
CA ASN A 16 6.83 10.32 -3.60
C ASN A 16 6.35 9.07 -2.85
N SER A 17 5.07 8.72 -2.97
CA SER A 17 4.56 7.48 -2.35
C SER A 17 5.22 6.23 -2.95
N ARG A 18 5.50 6.22 -4.26
CA ARG A 18 6.26 5.11 -4.89
C ARG A 18 7.67 5.00 -4.31
N ARG A 19 8.36 6.14 -4.10
CA ARG A 19 9.68 6.16 -3.45
C ARG A 19 9.63 5.55 -2.05
N MET A 20 8.61 5.90 -1.26
CA MET A 20 8.38 5.30 0.06
C MET A 20 8.15 3.79 -0.04
N GLY A 21 7.30 3.34 -0.96
CA GLY A 21 7.06 1.92 -1.21
C GLY A 21 8.35 1.16 -1.60
N ARG A 22 9.21 1.77 -2.42
CA ARG A 22 10.51 1.19 -2.80
C ARG A 22 11.44 1.01 -1.60
N VAL A 23 11.45 1.95 -0.65
CA VAL A 23 12.22 1.79 0.59
C VAL A 23 11.69 0.62 1.41
N ALA A 24 10.37 0.53 1.61
CA ALA A 24 9.75 -0.59 2.33
C ALA A 24 10.06 -1.93 1.65
N PHE A 25 9.91 -2.02 0.34
CA PHE A 25 10.20 -3.24 -0.43
C PHE A 25 11.66 -3.69 -0.27
N LYS A 26 12.62 -2.76 -0.43
CA LYS A 26 14.05 -3.06 -0.21
C LYS A 26 14.33 -3.51 1.22
N HIS A 27 13.65 -2.93 2.21
CA HIS A 27 13.80 -3.33 3.61
C HIS A 27 13.26 -4.75 3.84
N LEU A 28 12.07 -5.09 3.33
CA LEU A 28 11.52 -6.44 3.40
C LEU A 28 12.44 -7.48 2.74
N GLN A 29 13.05 -7.15 1.59
CA GLN A 29 14.05 -8.01 0.96
C GLN A 29 15.29 -8.22 1.84
N LYS A 30 15.80 -7.17 2.52
CA LYS A 30 16.90 -7.28 3.49
C LYS A 30 16.53 -8.18 4.67
N ARG A 31 15.25 -8.20 5.07
CA ARG A 31 14.71 -9.10 6.11
C ARG A 31 14.51 -10.54 5.62
N LYS A 32 14.80 -10.80 4.34
CA LYS A 32 14.72 -12.12 3.70
C LYS A 32 13.33 -12.78 3.78
N VAL A 33 12.28 -11.96 3.74
CA VAL A 33 10.90 -12.43 3.63
C VAL A 33 10.50 -12.54 2.15
N ASP A 34 9.57 -13.43 1.83
CA ASP A 34 8.99 -13.55 0.48
C ASP A 34 8.11 -12.32 0.21
N CYS A 35 8.58 -11.42 -0.65
CA CYS A 35 7.93 -10.14 -0.89
C CYS A 35 7.88 -9.80 -2.38
N GLU A 36 6.66 -9.50 -2.87
CA GLU A 36 6.40 -9.01 -4.23
C GLU A 36 6.23 -7.48 -4.25
N TRP A 37 6.61 -6.87 -5.37
CA TRP A 37 6.34 -5.46 -5.68
C TRP A 37 5.36 -5.33 -6.83
N ILE A 38 4.29 -4.57 -6.63
CA ILE A 38 3.36 -4.18 -7.69
C ILE A 38 3.26 -2.65 -7.77
N ASP A 39 3.29 -2.15 -8.99
CA ASP A 39 3.04 -0.76 -9.32
C ASP A 39 1.83 -0.69 -10.24
N ILE A 40 0.73 -0.12 -9.75
CA ILE A 40 -0.51 -0.09 -10.53
C ILE A 40 -0.44 0.83 -11.75
N SER A 41 0.51 1.79 -11.79
CA SER A 41 0.68 2.66 -12.97
C SER A 41 1.11 1.90 -14.22
N GLY A 42 1.79 0.76 -14.05
CA GLY A 42 2.17 -0.13 -15.14
C GLY A 42 1.07 -1.13 -15.54
N LEU A 43 -0.07 -1.12 -14.84
CA LEU A 43 -1.20 -1.99 -15.11
C LEU A 43 -2.31 -1.16 -15.76
N ASN A 44 -2.79 -1.58 -16.92
CA ASN A 44 -3.96 -0.97 -17.54
C ASN A 44 -5.25 -1.40 -16.82
N LEU A 45 -5.41 -0.98 -15.57
CA LEU A 45 -6.57 -1.30 -14.76
C LEU A 45 -7.79 -0.52 -15.27
N PRO A 46 -8.94 -1.17 -15.49
CA PRO A 46 -10.19 -0.47 -15.75
C PRO A 46 -10.69 0.23 -14.48
N LEU A 47 -11.60 1.19 -14.64
CA LEU A 47 -12.44 1.57 -13.51
C LEU A 47 -13.41 0.44 -13.21
N CYS A 48 -13.68 0.22 -11.93
CA CYS A 48 -14.63 -0.79 -11.50
C CYS A 48 -16.06 -0.39 -11.96
N ASP A 49 -16.66 -1.23 -12.79
CA ASP A 49 -18.03 -1.12 -13.28
C ASP A 49 -18.96 -2.19 -12.65
N ALA A 50 -18.42 -2.93 -11.68
CA ALA A 50 -19.10 -4.03 -10.98
C ALA A 50 -19.56 -5.19 -11.91
N ASP A 51 -18.99 -5.30 -13.10
CA ASP A 51 -19.34 -6.33 -14.10
C ASP A 51 -18.09 -6.78 -14.88
N LYS A 52 -17.81 -6.13 -16.02
CA LYS A 52 -16.74 -6.54 -16.97
C LYS A 52 -15.33 -6.32 -16.45
N CYS A 53 -15.16 -5.37 -15.53
CA CYS A 53 -13.86 -5.06 -14.95
C CYS A 53 -13.18 -6.28 -14.31
N TYR A 54 -13.94 -7.22 -13.75
CA TYR A 54 -13.41 -8.43 -13.10
C TYR A 54 -12.82 -9.44 -14.09
N SER A 55 -13.20 -9.38 -15.36
CA SER A 55 -12.63 -10.19 -16.44
C SER A 55 -11.35 -9.62 -17.03
N ASN A 56 -10.96 -8.40 -16.65
CA ASN A 56 -9.75 -7.76 -17.16
C ASN A 56 -8.50 -8.50 -16.68
N PRO A 57 -7.56 -8.89 -17.57
CA PRO A 57 -6.37 -9.65 -17.20
C PRO A 57 -5.47 -8.95 -16.17
N ALA A 58 -5.37 -7.60 -16.24
CA ALA A 58 -4.58 -6.84 -15.27
C ALA A 58 -5.24 -6.83 -13.89
N ALA A 59 -6.58 -6.70 -13.82
CA ALA A 59 -7.33 -6.81 -12.58
C ALA A 59 -7.20 -8.22 -11.97
N GLN A 60 -7.30 -9.27 -12.77
CA GLN A 60 -7.11 -10.65 -12.32
C GLN A 60 -5.68 -10.91 -11.80
N LYS A 61 -4.66 -10.36 -12.48
CA LYS A 61 -3.28 -10.46 -12.01
C LYS A 61 -3.10 -9.78 -10.64
N LEU A 62 -3.64 -8.57 -10.50
CA LEU A 62 -3.60 -7.83 -9.24
C LEU A 62 -4.35 -8.58 -8.13
N ASN A 63 -5.53 -9.10 -8.45
CA ASN A 63 -6.34 -9.90 -7.53
C ASN A 63 -5.56 -11.10 -6.97
N LYS A 64 -4.92 -11.89 -7.83
CA LYS A 64 -4.09 -13.04 -7.43
C LYS A 64 -2.92 -12.65 -6.53
N ALA A 65 -2.29 -11.52 -6.79
CA ALA A 65 -1.19 -11.04 -5.96
C ALA A 65 -1.67 -10.65 -4.55
N ILE A 66 -2.80 -9.94 -4.45
CA ILE A 66 -3.43 -9.58 -3.16
C ILE A 66 -3.90 -10.84 -2.43
N GLU A 67 -4.58 -11.74 -3.12
CA GLU A 67 -5.06 -13.01 -2.56
C GLU A 67 -3.93 -13.84 -1.95
N SER A 68 -2.79 -13.92 -2.65
CA SER A 68 -1.63 -14.71 -2.21
C SER A 68 -0.85 -14.09 -1.05
N ALA A 69 -0.98 -12.79 -0.81
CA ALA A 69 -0.26 -12.08 0.24
C ALA A 69 -0.97 -12.21 1.59
N ASP A 70 -0.20 -12.36 2.67
CA ASP A 70 -0.68 -12.31 4.05
C ASP A 70 -0.54 -10.90 4.64
N GLY A 71 0.57 -10.23 4.33
CA GLY A 71 0.86 -8.86 4.74
C GLY A 71 1.04 -7.92 3.56
N ILE A 72 0.35 -6.77 3.57
CA ILE A 72 0.33 -5.84 2.44
C ILE A 72 0.71 -4.43 2.91
N MET A 73 1.72 -3.84 2.28
CA MET A 73 2.07 -2.43 2.46
C MET A 73 1.55 -1.61 1.29
N ILE A 74 0.64 -0.69 1.54
CA ILE A 74 0.05 0.19 0.53
C ILE A 74 0.77 1.53 0.54
N ALA A 75 1.42 1.88 -0.57
CA ALA A 75 2.05 3.18 -0.78
C ALA A 75 1.12 4.05 -1.63
N ALA A 76 0.47 5.03 -1.00
CA ALA A 76 -0.58 5.85 -1.61
C ALA A 76 -0.26 7.36 -1.56
N PRO A 77 -0.47 8.09 -2.65
CA PRO A 77 -0.51 9.54 -2.58
C PRO A 77 -1.84 9.98 -1.94
N VAL A 78 -1.79 11.12 -1.25
CA VAL A 78 -2.96 11.77 -0.65
C VAL A 78 -3.35 12.97 -1.50
N TYR A 79 -4.59 12.96 -1.98
CA TYR A 79 -5.18 14.05 -2.75
C TYR A 79 -6.54 14.44 -2.14
N ASN A 80 -6.78 15.76 -2.02
CA ASN A 80 -8.06 16.27 -1.55
C ASN A 80 -8.57 15.63 -0.24
N TYR A 81 -7.65 15.43 0.71
CA TYR A 81 -7.96 14.86 2.04
C TYR A 81 -8.35 13.37 2.02
N ASP A 82 -7.97 12.61 0.98
CA ASP A 82 -8.19 11.17 0.89
C ASP A 82 -7.03 10.51 0.13
N VAL A 83 -6.96 9.18 0.14
CA VAL A 83 -6.04 8.44 -0.71
C VAL A 83 -6.43 8.60 -2.18
N ALA A 84 -5.47 8.46 -3.09
CA ALA A 84 -5.75 8.55 -4.52
C ALA A 84 -6.86 7.59 -4.94
N ALA A 85 -7.73 8.02 -5.87
CA ALA A 85 -8.84 7.22 -6.41
C ALA A 85 -8.39 5.84 -6.92
N ALA A 86 -7.18 5.74 -7.45
CA ALA A 86 -6.60 4.47 -7.90
C ALA A 86 -6.44 3.45 -6.75
N ALA A 87 -6.19 3.90 -5.51
CA ALA A 87 -6.15 3.01 -4.35
C ALA A 87 -7.54 2.43 -4.05
N LYS A 88 -8.59 3.26 -4.11
CA LYS A 88 -9.95 2.80 -3.91
C LYS A 88 -10.41 1.86 -5.03
N ASN A 89 -10.13 2.22 -6.30
CA ASN A 89 -10.42 1.38 -7.46
C ASN A 89 -9.72 0.01 -7.38
N MET A 90 -8.49 -0.03 -6.87
CA MET A 90 -7.77 -1.28 -6.62
C MET A 90 -8.58 -2.22 -5.71
N VAL A 91 -9.11 -1.71 -4.60
CA VAL A 91 -9.93 -2.50 -3.67
C VAL A 91 -11.24 -2.95 -4.32
N GLU A 92 -11.90 -2.08 -5.06
CA GLU A 92 -13.14 -2.41 -5.78
C GLU A 92 -12.94 -3.50 -6.83
N LEU A 93 -11.79 -3.51 -7.52
CA LEU A 93 -11.44 -4.52 -8.52
C LEU A 93 -11.06 -5.88 -7.92
N THR A 94 -10.68 -5.93 -6.66
CA THR A 94 -10.09 -7.13 -6.04
C THR A 94 -10.90 -7.68 -4.86
N GLY A 95 -11.87 -6.92 -4.38
CA GLY A 95 -12.94 -7.37 -3.47
C GLY A 95 -12.46 -8.26 -2.30
N SER A 96 -13.04 -9.47 -2.20
CA SER A 96 -12.80 -10.40 -1.09
C SER A 96 -11.36 -10.89 -0.95
N SER A 97 -10.48 -10.64 -1.93
CA SER A 97 -9.04 -10.96 -1.78
C SER A 97 -8.37 -10.19 -0.63
N TRP A 98 -9.01 -9.15 -0.12
CA TRP A 98 -8.57 -8.40 1.06
C TRP A 98 -8.96 -9.04 2.39
N GLU A 99 -9.80 -10.07 2.38
CA GLU A 99 -10.28 -10.68 3.63
C GLU A 99 -9.13 -11.09 4.55
N GLU A 100 -9.21 -10.60 5.79
CA GLU A 100 -8.29 -10.90 6.90
C GLU A 100 -6.80 -10.59 6.63
N LYS A 101 -6.46 -9.76 5.65
CA LYS A 101 -5.06 -9.35 5.40
C LYS A 101 -4.54 -8.45 6.52
N ILE A 102 -3.22 -8.46 6.70
CA ILE A 102 -2.53 -7.52 7.57
C ILE A 102 -2.05 -6.36 6.71
N VAL A 103 -2.49 -5.13 6.99
CA VAL A 103 -2.28 -3.99 6.09
C VAL A 103 -1.57 -2.84 6.79
N GLY A 104 -0.58 -2.27 6.13
CA GLY A 104 0.11 -1.04 6.53
C GLY A 104 0.08 0.02 5.44
N PHE A 105 0.27 1.29 5.82
CA PHE A 105 0.17 2.43 4.90
C PHE A 105 1.42 3.30 4.90
N LEU A 106 1.79 3.74 3.70
CA LEU A 106 2.81 4.77 3.44
C LEU A 106 2.16 5.86 2.60
N CYS A 107 1.93 7.03 3.20
CA CYS A 107 1.19 8.12 2.60
C CYS A 107 2.12 9.29 2.26
N ALA A 108 2.06 9.78 1.01
CA ALA A 108 2.76 10.99 0.59
C ALA A 108 1.74 12.07 0.22
N ALA A 109 1.89 13.27 0.78
CA ALA A 109 0.99 14.40 0.59
C ALA A 109 1.74 15.68 0.24
N GLY A 110 1.01 16.67 -0.27
CA GLY A 110 1.56 18.01 -0.54
C GLY A 110 1.75 18.90 0.70
N GLY A 111 1.10 18.55 1.84
CA GLY A 111 1.18 19.34 3.08
C GLY A 111 0.71 18.56 4.29
N ASP A 112 0.82 19.15 5.48
CA ASP A 112 0.61 18.46 6.76
C ASP A 112 -0.86 18.29 7.16
N SER A 113 -1.77 19.08 6.61
CA SER A 113 -3.17 19.13 7.04
C SER A 113 -3.95 17.84 6.80
N SER A 114 -3.52 17.01 5.87
CA SER A 114 -4.20 15.76 5.48
C SER A 114 -3.69 14.51 6.21
N TYR A 115 -3.08 14.67 7.38
CA TYR A 115 -2.46 13.56 8.12
C TYR A 115 -3.42 12.38 8.37
N MET A 116 -4.70 12.67 8.62
CA MET A 116 -5.72 11.64 8.90
C MET A 116 -6.44 11.09 7.66
N ALA A 117 -6.03 11.50 6.46
CA ALA A 117 -6.70 11.12 5.20
C ALA A 117 -6.81 9.60 4.97
N VAL A 118 -5.86 8.82 5.50
CA VAL A 118 -5.86 7.35 5.35
C VAL A 118 -6.96 6.67 6.16
N MET A 119 -7.57 7.35 7.14
CA MET A 119 -8.48 6.70 8.10
C MET A 119 -9.77 6.20 7.46
N ALA A 120 -10.36 6.92 6.51
CA ALA A 120 -11.56 6.47 5.80
C ALA A 120 -11.27 5.19 5.01
N TYR A 121 -10.14 5.15 4.33
CA TYR A 121 -9.70 3.98 3.57
C TYR A 121 -9.36 2.78 4.47
N ALA A 122 -8.68 3.00 5.58
CA ALA A 122 -8.40 1.98 6.59
C ALA A 122 -9.69 1.40 7.19
N ASN A 123 -10.67 2.26 7.53
CA ASN A 123 -11.97 1.84 8.02
C ASN A 123 -12.72 0.96 7.01
N SER A 124 -12.71 1.32 5.73
CA SER A 124 -13.39 0.50 4.71
C SER A 124 -12.79 -0.90 4.62
N LEU A 125 -11.46 -1.02 4.68
CA LEU A 125 -10.79 -2.32 4.69
C LEU A 125 -11.12 -3.13 5.95
N MET A 126 -11.11 -2.51 7.14
CA MET A 126 -11.43 -3.19 8.40
C MET A 126 -12.88 -3.67 8.45
N LEU A 127 -13.82 -2.80 8.06
CA LEU A 127 -15.25 -3.09 8.21
C LEU A 127 -15.77 -4.08 7.15
N ASP A 128 -15.26 -3.98 5.93
CA ASP A 128 -15.72 -4.81 4.82
C ASP A 128 -14.98 -6.16 4.77
N PHE A 129 -13.67 -6.14 4.95
CA PHE A 129 -12.82 -7.33 4.77
C PHE A 129 -12.17 -7.85 6.05
N ARG A 130 -12.49 -7.28 7.20
CA ARG A 130 -11.89 -7.71 8.49
C ARG A 130 -10.36 -7.66 8.48
N THR A 131 -9.76 -6.74 7.71
CA THR A 131 -8.31 -6.56 7.69
C THR A 131 -7.80 -6.09 9.04
N VAL A 132 -6.61 -6.50 9.40
CA VAL A 132 -5.90 -5.95 10.56
C VAL A 132 -4.99 -4.83 10.08
N ILE A 133 -5.30 -3.60 10.47
CA ILE A 133 -4.46 -2.44 10.17
C ILE A 133 -3.36 -2.34 11.23
N ILE A 134 -2.09 -2.38 10.82
CA ILE A 134 -0.99 -2.19 11.77
C ILE A 134 -1.05 -0.77 12.37
N PRO A 135 -0.85 -0.60 13.69
CA PRO A 135 -1.06 0.69 14.37
C PRO A 135 0.10 1.67 14.12
N ARG A 136 0.69 1.61 12.94
CA ARG A 136 1.75 2.49 12.50
C ARG A 136 1.62 2.72 11.00
N PHE A 137 1.37 3.95 10.61
CA PHE A 137 1.49 4.38 9.24
C PHE A 137 2.53 5.50 9.10
N VAL A 138 3.04 5.72 7.91
CA VAL A 138 4.00 6.78 7.62
C VAL A 138 3.34 7.81 6.74
N TYR A 139 3.40 9.06 7.17
CA TYR A 139 2.96 10.22 6.41
C TYR A 139 4.17 11.11 6.15
N ALA A 140 4.40 11.48 4.90
CA ALA A 140 5.50 12.34 4.49
C ALA A 140 5.00 13.43 3.54
N THR A 141 5.51 14.65 3.71
CA THR A 141 5.26 15.78 2.83
C THR A 141 6.39 16.01 1.85
N GLY A 142 6.20 16.92 0.88
CA GLY A 142 7.17 17.22 -0.17
C GLY A 142 8.58 17.52 0.34
N ASP A 143 8.70 18.12 1.51
CA ASP A 143 9.99 18.51 2.12
C ASP A 143 10.92 17.33 2.44
N ALA A 144 10.34 16.13 2.59
CA ALA A 144 11.11 14.92 2.85
C ALA A 144 11.83 14.37 1.61
N PHE A 145 11.60 14.95 0.43
CA PHE A 145 12.05 14.42 -0.86
C PHE A 145 12.87 15.45 -1.63
N LYS A 146 13.94 15.00 -2.28
CA LYS A 146 14.76 15.82 -3.17
C LYS A 146 15.44 14.92 -4.21
N ASP A 147 15.52 15.38 -5.46
CA ASP A 147 16.27 14.70 -6.54
C ASP A 147 15.97 13.18 -6.64
N ASP A 148 14.67 12.83 -6.61
CA ASP A 148 14.16 11.46 -6.66
C ASP A 148 14.46 10.57 -5.44
N GLU A 149 15.00 11.14 -4.36
CA GLU A 149 15.31 10.42 -3.13
C GLU A 149 14.50 10.93 -1.93
N ILE A 150 14.38 10.07 -0.92
CA ILE A 150 13.90 10.48 0.41
C ILE A 150 15.11 10.96 1.21
N THR A 151 15.22 12.26 1.39
CA THR A 151 16.35 12.88 2.09
C THR A 151 16.16 12.95 3.61
N ASP A 152 14.92 12.91 4.09
CA ASP A 152 14.63 12.86 5.51
C ASP A 152 14.87 11.45 6.07
N LYS A 153 15.96 11.29 6.81
CA LYS A 153 16.34 10.03 7.48
C LYS A 153 15.30 9.55 8.50
N LYS A 154 14.52 10.47 9.09
CA LYS A 154 13.44 10.09 10.02
C LYS A 154 12.31 9.40 9.26
N VAL A 155 11.96 9.90 8.09
CA VAL A 155 10.95 9.27 7.21
C VAL A 155 11.41 7.88 6.79
N VAL A 156 12.67 7.73 6.35
CA VAL A 156 13.25 6.41 6.00
C VAL A 156 13.16 5.44 7.17
N SER A 157 13.62 5.85 8.35
CA SER A 157 13.55 5.02 9.57
C SER A 157 12.12 4.62 9.93
N ARG A 158 11.14 5.53 9.78
CA ARG A 158 9.72 5.23 10.02
C ARG A 158 9.15 4.22 9.02
N ILE A 159 9.57 4.29 7.76
CA ILE A 159 9.18 3.31 6.73
C ILE A 159 9.73 1.92 7.09
N GLU A 160 11.00 1.83 7.48
CA GLU A 160 11.63 0.58 7.89
C GLU A 160 10.94 -0.01 9.12
N GLN A 161 10.63 0.80 10.13
CA GLN A 161 9.86 0.38 11.30
C GLN A 161 8.44 -0.09 10.93
N ALA A 162 7.75 0.58 10.01
CA ALA A 162 6.44 0.15 9.56
C ALA A 162 6.51 -1.22 8.85
N ALA A 163 7.56 -1.45 8.05
CA ALA A 163 7.78 -2.74 7.41
C ALA A 163 8.10 -3.85 8.43
N ASP A 164 8.89 -3.56 9.48
CA ASP A 164 9.14 -4.50 10.58
C ASP A 164 7.87 -4.81 11.38
N GLU A 165 7.01 -3.81 11.63
CA GLU A 165 5.71 -4.03 12.26
C GLU A 165 4.79 -4.90 11.38
N LEU A 166 4.79 -4.68 10.04
CA LEU A 166 4.04 -5.53 9.13
C LEU A 166 4.48 -7.00 9.26
N ILE A 167 5.80 -7.25 9.29
CA ILE A 167 6.34 -8.61 9.49
C ILE A 167 5.85 -9.18 10.84
N ARG A 168 6.02 -8.43 11.92
CA ARG A 168 5.68 -8.85 13.28
C ARG A 168 4.21 -9.24 13.42
N PHE A 169 3.30 -8.38 12.94
CA PHE A 169 1.86 -8.66 12.99
C PHE A 169 1.47 -9.83 12.10
N THR A 170 2.00 -9.89 10.87
CA THR A 170 1.70 -10.97 9.94
C THR A 170 2.14 -12.32 10.51
N GLN A 171 3.35 -12.41 11.05
CA GLN A 171 3.83 -13.66 11.65
C GLN A 171 3.02 -14.06 12.88
N ALA A 172 2.60 -13.11 13.72
CA ALA A 172 1.84 -13.40 14.92
C ALA A 172 0.41 -13.87 14.64
N LEU A 173 -0.21 -13.44 13.54
CA LEU A 173 -1.61 -13.71 13.23
C LEU A 173 -1.81 -14.77 12.15
N ARG A 174 -0.75 -15.16 11.44
CA ARG A 174 -0.77 -16.15 10.35
C ARG A 174 0.12 -17.37 10.63
N SER A 175 0.52 -17.57 11.86
CA SER A 175 1.29 -18.76 12.31
C SER A 175 0.39 -19.98 12.51
#